data_8ae4fa79f0ec764c0a9c443e22273dee
#
_entry.id   8ae4fa79f0ec764c0a9c443e22273dee
#
_cell.length_a   1.000
_cell.length_b   1.000
_cell.length_c   1.000
_cell.angle_alpha   90.00
_cell.angle_beta   90.00
_cell.angle_gamma   90.00
#
_symmetry.space_group_name_H-M   'P 1'
#
loop_
_entity.id
_entity.type
_entity.pdbx_description
1 polymer ?
#
loop_
_entity_poly.entity_id
_entity_poly.type
_entity_poly.pdbx_seq_one_letter_code
_entity_poly.pdbx_strand_id
1 'polypeptide(L)'
;MVFIYILNLAQNKFYVGKTDKPKFRLDSHFKNGGCAWTKKYKPIQILGLFPDCDDFDEDKYTLKYMSKYGIDNVRGGSFCQTTLSRENINTIERMISSSNDCCHFCGEKGHFIGRCSNKKEKQKYSKQNKHFLQLSKDYESADEVEWDDGSDDDSSDDGVEEQSWACSYCNKSFDTKKGA
;
A
#
# COMPACT_ATOMS: atom_id res chain seq x y z
N MET A 1 12.71 17.92 6.35
CA MET A 1 12.30 18.15 4.94
C MET A 1 12.34 16.80 4.24
N VAL A 2 11.23 16.39 3.65
CA VAL A 2 11.12 15.13 2.92
C VAL A 2 11.25 15.41 1.42
N PHE A 3 12.00 14.55 0.73
CA PHE A 3 12.17 14.61 -0.73
C PHE A 3 11.59 13.36 -1.35
N ILE A 4 10.85 13.53 -2.45
CA ILE A 4 10.48 12.43 -3.34
C ILE A 4 11.43 12.45 -4.54
N TYR A 5 12.04 11.33 -4.84
CA TYR A 5 12.92 11.18 -6.00
C TYR A 5 12.40 10.12 -6.95
N ILE A 6 12.69 10.30 -8.23
CA ILE A 6 12.26 9.40 -9.29
C ILE A 6 13.46 8.99 -10.11
N LEU A 7 13.66 7.68 -10.20
CA LEU A 7 14.75 7.07 -10.97
C LEU A 7 14.20 6.45 -12.25
N ASN A 8 14.87 6.71 -13.35
CA ASN A 8 14.77 5.91 -14.56
C ASN A 8 15.76 4.74 -14.45
N LEU A 9 15.26 3.54 -14.68
CA LEU A 9 16.00 2.30 -14.58
C LEU A 9 16.12 1.65 -15.96
N ALA A 10 17.01 0.68 -16.07
CA ALA A 10 17.13 -0.14 -17.27
C ALA A 10 15.79 -0.79 -17.66
N GLN A 11 15.61 -1.08 -18.96
CA GLN A 11 14.43 -1.72 -19.54
C GLN A 11 13.12 -0.91 -19.34
N ASN A 12 13.19 0.42 -19.40
CA ASN A 12 12.05 1.34 -19.20
C ASN A 12 11.31 1.10 -17.88
N LYS A 13 12.06 0.76 -16.82
CA LYS A 13 11.52 0.66 -15.48
C LYS A 13 11.76 1.95 -14.70
N PHE A 14 10.92 2.17 -13.68
CA PHE A 14 10.97 3.37 -12.86
C PHE A 14 10.91 3.00 -11.38
N TYR A 15 11.52 3.83 -10.56
CA TYR A 15 11.43 3.73 -9.11
C TYR A 15 11.14 5.09 -8.51
N VAL A 16 10.15 5.14 -7.65
CA VAL A 16 9.81 6.30 -6.83
C VAL A 16 10.23 5.99 -5.40
N GLY A 17 10.88 6.93 -4.74
CA GLY A 17 11.31 6.75 -3.36
C GLY A 17 11.30 8.04 -2.57
N LYS A 18 11.29 7.89 -1.25
CA LYS A 18 11.29 8.97 -0.26
C LYS A 18 12.61 9.00 0.50
N THR A 19 13.09 10.19 0.86
CA THR A 19 14.28 10.35 1.71
C THR A 19 14.36 11.75 2.32
N ASP A 20 14.97 11.86 3.49
CA ASP A 20 15.40 13.10 4.12
C ASP A 20 16.84 13.49 3.72
N LYS A 21 17.63 12.52 3.16
CA LYS A 21 19.03 12.66 2.78
C LYS A 21 19.25 12.29 1.31
N PRO A 22 18.83 13.15 0.37
CA PRO A 22 18.77 12.81 -1.05
C PRO A 22 20.11 12.38 -1.63
N LYS A 23 21.21 13.10 -1.32
CA LYS A 23 22.55 12.76 -1.82
C LYS A 23 22.97 11.35 -1.42
N PHE A 24 22.87 11.01 -0.14
CA PHE A 24 23.24 9.68 0.37
C PHE A 24 22.36 8.57 -0.23
N ARG A 25 21.03 8.81 -0.29
CA ARG A 25 20.08 7.81 -0.80
C ARG A 25 20.26 7.54 -2.29
N LEU A 26 20.44 8.58 -3.09
CA LEU A 26 20.69 8.46 -4.52
C LEU A 26 22.02 7.77 -4.81
N ASP A 27 23.11 8.17 -4.14
CA ASP A 27 24.42 7.51 -4.25
C ASP A 27 24.31 6.01 -3.91
N SER A 28 23.55 5.65 -2.89
CA SER A 28 23.29 4.27 -2.50
C SER A 28 22.64 3.46 -3.64
N HIS A 29 21.65 4.02 -4.34
CA HIS A 29 21.00 3.33 -5.46
C HIS A 29 21.99 3.06 -6.61
N PHE A 30 22.83 4.02 -6.97
CA PHE A 30 23.80 3.89 -8.05
C PHE A 30 24.98 2.95 -7.68
N LYS A 31 25.29 2.81 -6.37
CA LYS A 31 26.34 1.91 -5.84
C LYS A 31 25.83 0.52 -5.45
N ASN A 32 24.70 0.07 -5.99
CA ASN A 32 24.08 -1.24 -5.70
C ASN A 32 23.50 -1.42 -4.27
N GLY A 33 23.38 -0.36 -3.48
CA GLY A 33 22.78 -0.38 -2.15
C GLY A 33 21.26 -0.16 -2.13
N GLY A 34 20.61 -0.12 -3.28
CA GLY A 34 19.17 0.13 -3.41
C GLY A 34 18.29 -1.08 -3.03
N CYS A 35 16.98 -0.94 -3.25
CA CYS A 35 16.00 -2.00 -3.03
C CYS A 35 16.12 -3.12 -4.09
N ALA A 36 15.38 -4.23 -3.90
CA ALA A 36 15.40 -5.37 -4.83
C ALA A 36 15.06 -4.97 -6.28
N TRP A 37 14.15 -4.03 -6.48
CA TRP A 37 13.77 -3.53 -7.80
C TRP A 37 14.90 -2.78 -8.48
N THR A 38 15.59 -1.86 -7.80
CA THR A 38 16.72 -1.10 -8.35
C THR A 38 18.00 -1.93 -8.46
N LYS A 39 18.11 -3.05 -7.73
CA LYS A 39 19.15 -4.05 -7.93
C LYS A 39 18.92 -4.87 -9.20
N LYS A 40 17.66 -5.24 -9.47
CA LYS A 40 17.25 -5.97 -10.66
C LYS A 40 17.37 -5.12 -11.92
N TYR A 41 16.90 -3.88 -11.85
CA TYR A 41 16.93 -2.92 -12.96
C TYR A 41 17.82 -1.76 -12.57
N LYS A 42 19.03 -1.71 -13.12
CA LYS A 42 20.03 -0.72 -12.71
C LYS A 42 19.56 0.71 -12.97
N PRO A 43 19.76 1.65 -12.03
CA PRO A 43 19.50 3.07 -12.25
C PRO A 43 20.35 3.62 -13.39
N ILE A 44 19.70 4.37 -14.28
CA ILE A 44 20.34 5.06 -15.40
C ILE A 44 20.50 6.54 -15.08
N GLN A 45 19.39 7.18 -14.61
CA GLN A 45 19.39 8.61 -14.32
C GLN A 45 18.30 8.98 -13.32
N ILE A 46 18.46 10.14 -12.70
CA ILE A 46 17.47 10.77 -11.84
C ILE A 46 16.55 11.60 -12.74
N LEU A 47 15.24 11.28 -12.78
CA LEU A 47 14.24 12.05 -13.54
C LEU A 47 13.69 13.25 -12.78
N GLY A 48 13.68 13.19 -11.47
CA GLY A 48 13.15 14.26 -10.64
C GLY A 48 13.55 14.10 -9.19
N LEU A 49 13.63 15.25 -8.52
CA LEU A 49 13.83 15.39 -7.09
C LEU A 49 12.92 16.52 -6.62
N PHE A 50 11.91 16.18 -5.82
CA PHE A 50 10.88 17.11 -5.35
C PHE A 50 11.08 17.35 -3.85
N PRO A 51 11.42 18.58 -3.43
CA PRO A 51 11.52 18.93 -2.02
C PRO A 51 10.14 19.22 -1.43
N ASP A 52 10.10 19.39 -0.11
CA ASP A 52 8.93 19.83 0.66
C ASP A 52 7.70 18.93 0.49
N CYS A 53 7.94 17.63 0.31
CA CYS A 53 6.90 16.63 0.22
C CYS A 53 6.49 16.13 1.61
N ASP A 54 5.28 15.56 1.70
CA ASP A 54 4.82 14.86 2.89
C ASP A 54 5.09 13.34 2.85
N ASP A 55 4.73 12.64 3.93
CA ASP A 55 4.98 11.21 4.05
C ASP A 55 4.12 10.35 3.12
N PHE A 56 3.01 10.87 2.62
CA PHE A 56 2.09 10.18 1.72
C PHE A 56 2.39 10.43 0.24
N ASP A 57 3.21 11.44 -0.06
CA ASP A 57 3.52 11.80 -1.45
C ASP A 57 4.26 10.69 -2.20
N GLU A 58 4.99 9.81 -1.52
CA GLU A 58 5.65 8.68 -2.16
C GLU A 58 4.66 7.78 -2.90
N ASP A 59 3.54 7.39 -2.25
CA ASP A 59 2.49 6.59 -2.87
C ASP A 59 1.74 7.35 -3.96
N LYS A 60 1.47 8.62 -3.76
CA LYS A 60 0.84 9.50 -4.76
C LYS A 60 1.67 9.58 -6.04
N TYR A 61 2.97 9.82 -5.94
CA TYR A 61 3.87 9.84 -7.08
C TYR A 61 4.01 8.45 -7.73
N THR A 62 4.06 7.39 -6.93
CA THR A 62 4.11 6.02 -7.42
C THR A 62 2.90 5.70 -8.29
N LEU A 63 1.68 5.97 -7.80
CA LEU A 63 0.43 5.77 -8.55
C LEU A 63 0.37 6.63 -9.81
N LYS A 64 0.81 7.90 -9.74
CA LYS A 64 0.87 8.79 -10.89
C LYS A 64 1.80 8.25 -11.99
N TYR A 65 2.95 7.70 -11.61
CA TYR A 65 3.89 7.09 -12.55
C TYR A 65 3.38 5.74 -13.07
N MET A 66 2.73 4.92 -12.23
CA MET A 66 2.07 3.68 -12.66
C MET A 66 0.95 3.94 -13.67
N SER A 67 0.16 4.99 -13.48
CA SER A 67 -0.86 5.42 -14.44
C SER A 67 -0.28 5.84 -15.78
N LYS A 68 0.91 6.46 -15.77
CA LYS A 68 1.56 6.97 -16.99
C LYS A 68 2.35 5.90 -17.74
N TYR A 69 3.07 5.06 -17.03
CA TYR A 69 4.06 4.14 -17.62
C TYR A 69 3.67 2.66 -17.49
N GLY A 70 2.53 2.37 -16.86
CA GLY A 70 2.04 1.03 -16.59
C GLY A 70 2.49 0.47 -15.25
N ILE A 71 1.60 -0.32 -14.62
CA ILE A 71 1.80 -0.89 -13.28
C ILE A 71 3.05 -1.79 -13.23
N ASP A 72 3.33 -2.56 -14.29
CA ASP A 72 4.46 -3.48 -14.33
C ASP A 72 5.83 -2.78 -14.46
N ASN A 73 5.84 -1.49 -14.76
CA ASN A 73 7.06 -0.74 -15.03
C ASN A 73 7.50 0.16 -13.87
N VAL A 74 6.67 0.32 -12.86
CA VAL A 74 6.93 1.26 -11.75
C VAL A 74 6.87 0.55 -10.41
N ARG A 75 7.78 0.89 -9.51
CA ARG A 75 7.76 0.47 -8.09
C ARG A 75 8.09 1.66 -7.20
N GLY A 76 7.53 1.64 -5.99
CA GLY A 76 7.76 2.67 -4.97
C GLY A 76 6.75 2.58 -3.84
N GLY A 77 6.98 3.31 -2.77
CA GLY A 77 6.08 3.38 -1.62
C GLY A 77 5.60 2.02 -1.14
N SER A 78 4.31 1.90 -0.93
CA SER A 78 3.64 0.66 -0.52
C SER A 78 3.76 -0.48 -1.55
N PHE A 79 4.13 -0.19 -2.81
CA PHE A 79 4.20 -1.13 -3.93
C PHE A 79 5.64 -1.36 -4.41
N CYS A 80 6.57 -1.64 -3.47
CA CYS A 80 8.00 -1.81 -3.75
C CYS A 80 8.43 -3.26 -4.09
N GLN A 81 7.52 -4.22 -4.02
CA GLN A 81 7.78 -5.64 -4.31
C GLN A 81 8.18 -5.83 -5.80
N THR A 82 9.13 -6.72 -6.08
CA THR A 82 9.55 -6.99 -7.47
C THR A 82 8.44 -7.55 -8.33
N THR A 83 7.59 -8.39 -7.74
CA THR A 83 6.37 -8.95 -8.36
C THR A 83 5.19 -8.56 -7.50
N LEU A 84 4.22 -7.85 -8.06
CA LEU A 84 2.99 -7.49 -7.36
C LEU A 84 2.02 -8.66 -7.35
N SER A 85 1.33 -8.86 -6.23
CA SER A 85 0.24 -9.83 -6.15
C SER A 85 -0.98 -9.36 -6.96
N ARG A 86 -1.89 -10.25 -7.27
CA ARG A 86 -3.13 -9.92 -7.98
C ARG A 86 -3.97 -8.90 -7.20
N GLU A 87 -4.00 -9.03 -5.89
CA GLU A 87 -4.71 -8.12 -4.99
C GLU A 87 -4.11 -6.71 -5.05
N ASN A 88 -2.77 -6.59 -5.04
CA ASN A 88 -2.09 -5.32 -5.17
C ASN A 88 -2.38 -4.66 -6.52
N ILE A 89 -2.35 -5.42 -7.61
CA ILE A 89 -2.68 -4.92 -8.95
C ILE A 89 -4.13 -4.39 -8.99
N ASN A 90 -5.09 -5.17 -8.49
CA ASN A 90 -6.50 -4.76 -8.44
C ASN A 90 -6.69 -3.49 -7.59
N THR A 91 -5.94 -3.36 -6.48
CA THR A 91 -5.98 -2.18 -5.61
C THR A 91 -5.44 -0.95 -6.33
N ILE A 92 -4.29 -1.07 -6.99
CA ILE A 92 -3.68 0.00 -7.79
C ILE A 92 -4.61 0.45 -8.92
N GLU A 93 -5.19 -0.48 -9.67
CA GLU A 93 -6.14 -0.18 -10.74
C GLU A 93 -7.35 0.62 -10.23
N ARG A 94 -7.90 0.24 -9.07
CA ARG A 94 -8.99 0.98 -8.42
C ARG A 94 -8.56 2.38 -8.01
N MET A 95 -7.38 2.53 -7.39
CA MET A 95 -6.86 3.84 -6.97
C MET A 95 -6.63 4.75 -8.16
N ILE A 96 -6.04 4.25 -9.25
CA ILE A 96 -5.81 5.00 -10.48
C ILE A 96 -7.14 5.39 -11.14
N SER A 97 -8.10 4.46 -11.21
CA SER A 97 -9.42 4.73 -11.78
C SER A 97 -10.17 5.79 -10.97
N SER A 98 -10.10 5.72 -9.64
CA SER A 98 -10.68 6.72 -8.74
C SER A 98 -10.07 8.10 -8.93
N SER A 99 -8.75 8.18 -9.02
CA SER A 99 -8.02 9.44 -9.20
C SER A 99 -8.27 10.11 -10.56
N ASN A 100 -8.72 9.35 -11.55
CA ASN A 100 -8.99 9.82 -12.91
C ASN A 100 -10.49 9.98 -13.21
N ASP A 101 -11.37 9.88 -12.20
CA ASP A 101 -12.84 9.88 -12.34
C ASP A 101 -13.36 8.87 -13.37
N CYS A 102 -12.71 7.70 -13.43
CA CYS A 102 -13.11 6.62 -14.30
C CYS A 102 -14.07 5.65 -13.61
N CYS A 103 -14.94 5.03 -14.38
CA CYS A 103 -15.81 3.96 -13.90
C CYS A 103 -14.98 2.77 -13.40
N HIS A 104 -15.11 2.39 -12.14
CA HIS A 104 -14.40 1.27 -11.53
C HIS A 104 -14.70 -0.09 -12.18
N PHE A 105 -15.66 -0.13 -13.09
CA PHE A 105 -16.11 -1.34 -13.73
C PHE A 105 -15.58 -1.51 -15.16
N CYS A 106 -15.75 -0.50 -16.01
CA CYS A 106 -15.30 -0.51 -17.41
C CYS A 106 -14.05 0.33 -17.68
N GLY A 107 -13.58 1.13 -16.68
CA GLY A 107 -12.42 2.00 -16.83
C GLY A 107 -12.65 3.28 -17.63
N GLU A 108 -13.86 3.49 -18.20
CA GLU A 108 -14.18 4.65 -19.01
C GLU A 108 -14.54 5.87 -18.15
N LYS A 109 -14.25 7.07 -18.66
CA LYS A 109 -14.62 8.35 -18.03
C LYS A 109 -16.08 8.70 -18.27
N GLY A 110 -16.59 9.63 -17.46
CA GLY A 110 -17.90 10.25 -17.66
C GLY A 110 -19.07 9.53 -17.00
N HIS A 111 -18.84 8.41 -16.33
CA HIS A 111 -19.87 7.74 -15.52
C HIS A 111 -19.26 6.92 -14.38
N PHE A 112 -20.04 6.65 -13.34
CA PHE A 112 -19.68 5.75 -12.26
C PHE A 112 -20.35 4.37 -12.44
N ILE A 113 -19.91 3.38 -11.67
CA ILE A 113 -20.37 1.98 -11.73
C ILE A 113 -21.91 1.84 -11.72
N GLY A 114 -22.61 2.72 -10.97
CA GLY A 114 -24.07 2.75 -10.92
C GLY A 114 -24.75 3.01 -12.28
N ARG A 115 -24.12 3.79 -13.14
CA ARG A 115 -24.62 4.17 -14.47
C ARG A 115 -23.88 3.49 -15.63
N CYS A 116 -23.05 2.48 -15.33
CA CYS A 116 -22.31 1.77 -16.35
C CYS A 116 -23.26 0.97 -17.27
N SER A 117 -23.14 1.19 -18.59
CA SER A 117 -23.97 0.56 -19.62
C SER A 117 -23.61 -0.90 -19.89
N ASN A 118 -22.43 -1.35 -19.48
CA ASN A 118 -21.96 -2.71 -19.69
C ASN A 118 -22.69 -3.72 -18.78
N LYS A 119 -23.94 -4.07 -19.13
CA LYS A 119 -24.84 -4.90 -18.31
C LYS A 119 -24.32 -6.32 -18.05
N LYS A 120 -23.64 -6.95 -19.02
CA LYS A 120 -23.15 -8.34 -18.90
C LYS A 120 -22.05 -8.46 -17.85
N GLU A 121 -21.11 -7.55 -17.86
CA GLU A 121 -20.04 -7.52 -16.88
C GLU A 121 -20.55 -7.07 -15.49
N LYS A 122 -21.52 -6.14 -15.44
CA LYS A 122 -22.18 -5.72 -14.21
C LYS A 122 -22.79 -6.89 -13.43
N GLN A 123 -23.44 -7.83 -14.12
CA GLN A 123 -24.01 -9.01 -13.48
C GLN A 123 -22.92 -9.94 -12.89
N LYS A 124 -21.79 -10.09 -13.58
CA LYS A 124 -20.66 -10.88 -13.08
C LYS A 124 -20.04 -10.26 -11.83
N TYR A 125 -19.84 -8.96 -11.85
CA TYR A 125 -19.29 -8.20 -10.71
C TYR A 125 -20.23 -8.23 -9.49
N SER A 126 -21.53 -8.05 -9.69
CA SER A 126 -22.51 -8.08 -8.60
C SER A 126 -22.65 -9.47 -7.97
N LYS A 127 -22.49 -10.54 -8.74
CA LYS A 127 -22.47 -11.91 -8.20
C LYS A 127 -21.24 -12.18 -7.34
N GLN A 128 -20.07 -11.70 -7.74
CA GLN A 128 -18.84 -11.83 -6.95
C GLN A 128 -18.91 -11.04 -5.65
N ASN A 129 -19.44 -9.81 -5.69
CA ASN A 129 -19.62 -9.00 -4.49
C ASN A 129 -20.70 -9.54 -3.54
N LYS A 130 -21.76 -10.16 -4.05
CA LYS A 130 -22.75 -10.82 -3.18
C LYS A 130 -22.14 -12.00 -2.41
N HIS A 131 -21.27 -12.76 -3.05
CA HIS A 131 -20.57 -13.85 -2.38
C HIS A 131 -19.61 -13.32 -1.29
N PHE A 132 -18.90 -12.26 -1.56
CA PHE A 132 -18.03 -11.61 -0.57
C PHE A 132 -18.82 -11.02 0.61
N LEU A 133 -19.94 -10.35 0.34
CA LEU A 133 -20.83 -9.82 1.38
C LEU A 133 -21.52 -10.92 2.21
N GLN A 134 -21.75 -12.08 1.63
CA GLN A 134 -22.27 -13.22 2.37
C GLN A 134 -21.21 -13.79 3.32
N LEU A 135 -19.97 -13.96 2.86
CA LEU A 135 -18.85 -14.41 3.70
C LEU A 135 -18.57 -13.45 4.87
N SER A 136 -18.73 -12.13 4.68
CA SER A 136 -18.56 -11.17 5.77
C SER A 136 -19.68 -11.23 6.82
N LYS A 137 -20.92 -11.53 6.39
CA LYS A 137 -22.04 -11.73 7.33
C LYS A 137 -21.93 -13.01 8.14
N ASP A 138 -21.43 -14.08 7.51
CA ASP A 138 -21.21 -15.34 8.19
C ASP A 138 -20.06 -15.25 9.23
N TYR A 139 -19.15 -14.27 9.06
CA TYR A 139 -18.10 -13.96 10.03
C TYR A 139 -18.62 -13.12 11.20
N GLU A 140 -19.50 -12.14 10.96
CA GLU A 140 -20.09 -11.30 12.03
C GLU A 140 -21.05 -12.07 12.93
N SER A 141 -21.64 -13.19 12.49
CA SER A 141 -22.54 -14.02 13.28
C SER A 141 -21.83 -15.01 14.22
N ALA A 142 -20.49 -15.10 14.15
CA ALA A 142 -19.71 -16.04 14.96
C ALA A 142 -19.16 -15.43 16.27
N ASP A 143 -19.26 -14.10 16.47
CA ASP A 143 -18.67 -13.38 17.60
C ASP A 143 -19.72 -12.74 18.56
N GLU A 144 -20.88 -13.36 18.79
CA GLU A 144 -21.66 -13.07 20.00
C GLU A 144 -21.06 -13.87 21.18
N VAL A 145 -19.89 -13.45 21.64
CA VAL A 145 -19.40 -13.82 22.97
C VAL A 145 -20.14 -12.92 23.97
N GLU A 146 -21.10 -13.46 24.68
CA GLU A 146 -21.71 -12.82 25.86
C GLU A 146 -20.59 -12.43 26.82
N TRP A 147 -20.42 -11.13 27.02
CA TRP A 147 -19.61 -10.59 28.11
C TRP A 147 -20.46 -10.69 29.37
N ASP A 148 -20.22 -11.74 30.17
CA ASP A 148 -20.75 -11.86 31.53
C ASP A 148 -20.12 -10.73 32.37
N ASP A 149 -20.94 -9.76 32.77
CA ASP A 149 -20.58 -8.67 33.69
C ASP A 149 -20.55 -9.22 35.13
N GLY A 150 -19.52 -9.99 35.43
CA GLY A 150 -19.20 -10.42 36.78
C GLY A 150 -18.38 -9.35 37.50
N SER A 151 -19.05 -8.47 38.20
CA SER A 151 -18.45 -7.60 39.20
C SER A 151 -17.95 -8.43 40.38
N ASP A 152 -16.64 -8.64 40.46
CA ASP A 152 -15.98 -9.01 41.71
C ASP A 152 -14.71 -8.17 41.93
N ASP A 153 -14.86 -7.30 42.92
CA ASP A 153 -13.83 -6.58 43.64
C ASP A 153 -12.82 -7.57 44.23
N ASP A 154 -11.57 -7.65 43.73
CA ASP A 154 -10.48 -8.04 44.58
C ASP A 154 -9.16 -7.45 44.12
N SER A 155 -8.59 -6.62 44.99
CA SER A 155 -7.29 -5.98 44.89
C SER A 155 -6.19 -7.01 45.16
N SER A 156 -5.35 -7.24 44.12
CA SER A 156 -3.98 -7.71 44.38
C SER A 156 -3.05 -7.27 43.26
N ASP A 157 -2.15 -6.39 43.68
CA ASP A 157 -0.87 -6.02 43.09
C ASP A 157 -0.12 -7.26 42.63
N ASP A 158 0.22 -7.35 41.32
CA ASP A 158 1.40 -8.11 40.88
C ASP A 158 1.70 -7.90 39.40
N GLY A 159 2.92 -7.43 39.13
CA GLY A 159 3.76 -7.83 37.98
C GLY A 159 3.32 -7.37 36.58
N VAL A 160 3.72 -6.18 36.19
CA VAL A 160 3.67 -5.75 34.78
C VAL A 160 4.67 -6.57 33.97
N GLU A 161 4.22 -7.63 33.32
CA GLU A 161 5.00 -8.32 32.31
C GLU A 161 5.13 -7.39 31.08
N GLU A 162 6.35 -6.97 30.77
CA GLU A 162 6.69 -6.27 29.53
C GLU A 162 6.48 -7.22 28.35
N GLN A 163 5.41 -7.03 27.59
CA GLN A 163 5.20 -7.76 26.35
C GLN A 163 5.95 -7.07 25.21
N SER A 164 7.02 -7.69 24.75
CA SER A 164 7.73 -7.30 23.54
C SER A 164 7.09 -7.97 22.32
N TRP A 165 6.74 -7.18 21.31
CA TRP A 165 6.22 -7.68 20.03
C TRP A 165 7.32 -7.67 18.99
N ALA A 166 7.58 -8.80 18.36
CA ALA A 166 8.50 -8.90 17.24
C ALA A 166 7.75 -8.80 15.90
N CYS A 167 8.22 -7.91 15.04
CA CYS A 167 7.69 -7.81 13.68
C CYS A 167 8.09 -9.06 12.88
N SER A 168 7.12 -9.82 12.39
CA SER A 168 7.35 -11.04 11.59
C SER A 168 8.02 -10.76 10.22
N TYR A 169 8.10 -9.50 9.80
CA TYR A 169 8.69 -9.09 8.53
C TYR A 169 10.15 -8.63 8.61
N CYS A 170 10.61 -8.08 9.71
CA CYS A 170 11.96 -7.53 9.85
C CYS A 170 12.71 -7.92 11.13
N ASN A 171 12.17 -8.79 11.95
CA ASN A 171 12.73 -9.26 13.24
C ASN A 171 13.14 -8.14 14.23
N LYS A 172 12.52 -6.96 14.14
CA LYS A 172 12.73 -5.89 15.11
C LYS A 172 11.71 -6.02 16.24
N SER A 173 12.18 -6.01 17.48
CA SER A 173 11.35 -5.93 18.68
C SER A 173 11.03 -4.46 18.99
N PHE A 174 9.80 -4.21 19.41
CA PHE A 174 9.33 -2.90 19.85
C PHE A 174 8.86 -3.00 21.30
N ASP A 175 9.49 -2.22 22.17
CA ASP A 175 9.09 -2.08 23.58
C ASP A 175 8.07 -0.95 23.68
N THR A 176 6.89 -1.23 24.22
CA THR A 176 5.89 -0.21 24.52
C THR A 176 6.27 0.49 25.82
N LYS A 177 7.01 1.59 25.77
CA LYS A 177 7.09 2.53 26.91
C LYS A 177 5.78 3.33 26.97
N LYS A 178 4.97 3.12 27.99
CA LYS A 178 3.92 4.07 28.36
C LYS A 178 4.59 5.36 28.78
N GLY A 179 4.34 6.44 28.02
CA GLY A 179 4.71 7.80 28.40
C GLY A 179 3.92 8.24 29.63
N ALA A 180 4.61 8.92 30.51
CA ALA A 180 4.05 9.62 31.66
C ALA A 180 3.25 10.83 31.21
#